data_58272099ad97d896ebb1f77a3ddbc185
#
_entry.id   58272099ad97d896ebb1f77a3ddbc185
#
_cell.length_a   1.000
_cell.length_b   1.000
_cell.length_c   1.000
_cell.angle_alpha   90.00
_cell.angle_beta   90.00
_cell.angle_gamma   90.00
#
_symmetry.space_group_name_H-M   'P 1'
#
loop_
_entity.id
_entity.type
_entity.pdbx_description
1 polymer ?
#
loop_
_entity_poly.entity_id
_entity_poly.type
_entity_poly.pdbx_seq_one_letter_code
_entity_poly.pdbx_strand_id
1 'polypeptide(L)'
;MTSESRETRTSVALLKRLRPDYIEVEYLPGCVFNTAAMNEVQQARRELMGITPYSMLSIVPEDVDYELSAMNVDHLAVDRKEGALLAIAVVTHANMMELVMKLYFSYYPQLSRIKVTASEDEGRKWLTAQMEELSRTG
;
A
#
# COMPACT_ATOMS: atom_id res chain seq x y z
N MET A 1 -11.00 -0.19 25.75
CA MET A 1 -10.49 0.46 25.16
C MET A 1 -10.59 0.34 23.89
N THR A 2 -10.52 0.93 23.36
CA THR A 2 -10.82 0.99 22.15
C THR A 2 -9.81 0.61 21.32
N SER A 3 -10.04 0.13 20.33
CA SER A 3 -9.19 -0.10 19.40
C SER A 3 -8.83 1.06 18.85
N GLU A 4 -7.85 1.54 19.15
CA GLU A 4 -7.51 2.68 18.61
C GLU A 4 -6.76 2.51 17.41
N SER A 5 -6.72 3.47 16.58
CA SER A 5 -5.85 3.52 15.45
C SER A 5 -4.41 3.56 15.93
N ARG A 6 -3.53 2.89 15.24
CA ARG A 6 -2.11 2.87 15.52
C ARG A 6 -1.36 3.49 14.36
N GLU A 7 -0.30 4.21 14.67
CA GLU A 7 0.52 4.84 13.64
C GLU A 7 1.96 4.53 13.86
N THR A 8 2.72 4.53 12.79
CA THR A 8 4.18 4.52 12.87
C THR A 8 4.73 5.33 11.70
N ARG A 9 5.94 5.81 11.81
CA ARG A 9 6.55 6.64 10.78
C ARG A 9 7.90 6.07 10.41
N THR A 10 8.19 6.07 9.12
CA THR A 10 9.52 5.74 8.62
C THR A 10 10.14 7.01 8.07
N SER A 11 11.30 6.92 7.46
CA SER A 11 11.93 8.09 6.85
C SER A 11 11.15 8.62 5.65
N VAL A 12 10.28 7.82 5.03
CA VAL A 12 9.58 8.20 3.80
C VAL A 12 8.06 8.13 3.90
N ALA A 13 7.49 7.63 4.98
CA ALA A 13 6.03 7.42 5.03
C ALA A 13 5.47 7.48 6.43
N LEU A 14 4.18 7.80 6.51
CA LEU A 14 3.40 7.71 7.73
C LEU A 14 2.39 6.58 7.50
N LEU A 15 2.40 5.59 8.38
CA LEU A 15 1.52 4.43 8.26
C LEU A 15 0.50 4.47 9.39
N LYS A 16 -0.78 4.27 9.07
CA LYS A 16 -1.86 4.33 10.03
C LYS A 16 -2.74 3.09 9.91
N ARG A 17 -2.83 2.30 10.98
CA ARG A 17 -3.77 1.20 11.03
C ARG A 17 -5.08 1.75 11.59
N LEU A 18 -6.07 1.94 10.73
CA LEU A 18 -7.33 2.57 11.12
C LEU A 18 -8.39 1.57 11.54
N ARG A 19 -8.27 0.32 11.10
CA ARG A 19 -9.14 -0.77 11.50
C ARG A 19 -8.28 -2.04 11.55
N PRO A 20 -8.72 -3.10 12.18
CA PRO A 20 -7.91 -4.33 12.27
C PRO A 20 -7.48 -4.88 10.91
N ASP A 21 -8.27 -4.64 9.85
CA ASP A 21 -7.98 -5.17 8.52
C ASP A 21 -7.71 -4.07 7.49
N TYR A 22 -7.29 -2.88 7.91
CA TYR A 22 -7.10 -1.76 7.00
C TYR A 22 -5.97 -0.83 7.43
N ILE A 23 -5.10 -0.51 6.50
CA ILE A 23 -3.97 0.39 6.74
C ILE A 23 -3.90 1.45 5.64
N GLU A 24 -3.55 2.68 6.00
CA GLU A 24 -3.23 3.73 5.03
C GLU A 24 -1.75 4.07 5.15
N VAL A 25 -1.08 4.15 4.01
CA VAL A 25 0.33 4.50 3.93
C VAL A 25 0.43 5.79 3.13
N GLU A 26 0.84 6.87 3.81
CA GLU A 26 0.97 8.16 3.17
C GLU A 26 2.43 8.47 3.00
N TYR A 27 2.92 8.49 1.77
CA TYR A 27 4.32 8.80 1.49
C TYR A 27 4.53 10.30 1.62
N LEU A 28 5.69 10.69 2.16
CA LEU A 28 5.98 12.08 2.45
C LEU A 28 6.46 12.82 1.20
N PRO A 29 6.08 14.10 1.03
CA PRO A 29 6.54 14.91 -0.09
C PRO A 29 8.07 14.94 -0.15
N GLY A 30 8.62 14.85 -1.33
CA GLY A 30 10.07 14.91 -1.53
C GLY A 30 10.81 13.63 -1.19
N CYS A 31 10.10 12.53 -0.85
CA CYS A 31 10.80 11.31 -0.50
C CYS A 31 11.38 10.63 -1.74
N VAL A 32 12.33 9.73 -1.51
CA VAL A 32 12.94 8.95 -2.58
C VAL A 32 12.64 7.48 -2.33
N PHE A 33 12.05 6.82 -3.35
CA PHE A 33 11.79 5.39 -3.25
C PHE A 33 13.08 4.65 -3.61
N ASN A 34 13.84 4.27 -2.62
CA ASN A 34 15.00 3.40 -2.82
C ASN A 34 14.78 2.12 -2.02
N THR A 35 15.65 1.14 -2.20
CA THR A 35 15.48 -0.16 -1.57
C THR A 35 15.42 -0.06 -0.04
N ALA A 36 16.30 0.74 0.55
CA ALA A 36 16.33 0.88 2.01
C ALA A 36 15.03 1.50 2.54
N ALA A 37 14.53 2.54 1.87
CA ALA A 37 13.29 3.21 2.27
C ALA A 37 12.09 2.27 2.15
N MET A 38 12.04 1.49 1.07
CA MET A 38 10.94 0.55 0.86
C MET A 38 10.98 -0.59 1.89
N ASN A 39 12.17 -1.03 2.28
CA ASN A 39 12.31 -2.04 3.32
C ASN A 39 11.82 -1.51 4.67
N GLU A 40 12.06 -0.23 4.99
CA GLU A 40 11.53 0.38 6.20
C GLU A 40 10.02 0.34 6.22
N VAL A 41 9.38 0.70 5.09
CA VAL A 41 7.93 0.71 4.99
C VAL A 41 7.38 -0.70 5.12
N GLN A 42 8.02 -1.67 4.49
CA GLN A 42 7.60 -3.05 4.57
C GLN A 42 7.65 -3.58 5.99
N GLN A 43 8.72 -3.28 6.71
CA GLN A 43 8.87 -3.70 8.10
C GLN A 43 7.84 -3.03 8.99
N ALA A 44 7.62 -1.72 8.83
CA ALA A 44 6.64 -0.98 9.60
C ALA A 44 5.22 -1.54 9.36
N ARG A 45 4.91 -1.89 8.13
CA ARG A 45 3.63 -2.48 7.79
C ARG A 45 3.42 -3.81 8.51
N ARG A 46 4.44 -4.65 8.52
CA ARG A 46 4.37 -5.93 9.23
C ARG A 46 4.21 -5.75 10.72
N GLU A 47 4.89 -4.76 11.30
CA GLU A 47 4.78 -4.48 12.73
C GLU A 47 3.38 -4.03 13.09
N LEU A 48 2.75 -3.22 12.25
CA LEU A 48 1.40 -2.75 12.52
C LEU A 48 0.33 -3.81 12.28
N MET A 49 0.44 -4.56 11.21
CA MET A 49 -0.62 -5.46 10.80
C MET A 49 -0.41 -6.91 11.23
N GLY A 50 0.83 -7.29 11.53
CA GLY A 50 1.14 -8.67 11.88
C GLY A 50 0.76 -9.61 10.77
N ILE A 51 0.06 -10.69 11.10
CA ILE A 51 -0.39 -11.66 10.11
C ILE A 51 -1.87 -11.48 9.77
N THR A 52 -2.50 -10.42 10.26
CA THR A 52 -3.92 -10.16 9.97
C THR A 52 -4.09 -9.81 8.50
N PRO A 53 -4.96 -10.47 7.75
CA PRO A 53 -5.24 -10.08 6.37
C PRO A 53 -5.84 -8.68 6.32
N TYR A 54 -5.42 -7.88 5.34
CA TYR A 54 -5.78 -6.47 5.29
C TYR A 54 -5.85 -5.92 3.88
N SER A 55 -6.49 -4.75 3.74
CA SER A 55 -6.44 -3.96 2.54
C SER A 55 -5.61 -2.72 2.81
N MET A 56 -5.04 -2.13 1.77
CA MET A 56 -4.11 -1.01 1.92
C MET A 56 -4.41 0.10 0.94
N LEU A 57 -4.44 1.34 1.45
CA LEU A 57 -4.50 2.53 0.62
C LEU A 57 -3.12 3.18 0.66
N SER A 58 -2.47 3.35 -0.49
CA SER A 58 -1.18 4.01 -0.59
C SER A 58 -1.35 5.37 -1.25
N ILE A 59 -0.97 6.43 -0.57
CA ILE A 59 -1.10 7.80 -1.09
C ILE A 59 0.29 8.30 -1.48
N VAL A 60 0.49 8.57 -2.77
CA VAL A 60 1.79 8.95 -3.33
C VAL A 60 1.73 10.39 -3.82
N PRO A 61 2.48 11.33 -3.21
CA PRO A 61 2.47 12.72 -3.65
C PRO A 61 3.19 12.90 -4.99
N GLU A 62 3.00 14.07 -5.62
CA GLU A 62 3.59 14.32 -6.93
C GLU A 62 5.09 14.44 -6.89
N ASP A 63 5.65 14.97 -5.81
CA ASP A 63 7.06 15.32 -5.76
C ASP A 63 7.91 14.21 -5.15
N VAL A 64 7.67 12.98 -5.52
CA VAL A 64 8.53 11.86 -5.09
C VAL A 64 9.52 11.55 -6.20
N ASP A 65 10.63 10.96 -5.81
CA ASP A 65 11.63 10.48 -6.73
C ASP A 65 11.80 8.97 -6.52
N TYR A 66 12.53 8.29 -7.38
CA TYR A 66 12.71 6.85 -7.24
C TYR A 66 14.04 6.41 -7.85
N GLU A 67 14.57 5.33 -7.33
CA GLU A 67 15.76 4.70 -7.88
C GLU A 67 15.35 3.45 -8.62
N LEU A 68 15.95 3.20 -9.76
CA LEU A 68 15.61 2.04 -10.58
C LEU A 68 15.77 0.72 -9.84
N SER A 69 16.74 0.64 -8.95
CA SER A 69 16.98 -0.58 -8.19
C SER A 69 15.77 -0.94 -7.31
N ALA A 70 15.07 0.07 -6.79
CA ALA A 70 13.90 -0.19 -5.96
C ALA A 70 12.74 -0.73 -6.78
N MET A 71 12.69 -0.42 -8.08
CA MET A 71 11.61 -0.87 -8.94
C MET A 71 11.74 -2.32 -9.35
N ASN A 72 12.89 -2.92 -9.12
CA ASN A 72 13.13 -4.32 -9.48
C ASN A 72 12.91 -5.27 -8.31
N VAL A 73 12.43 -4.78 -7.18
CA VAL A 73 12.21 -5.59 -5.99
C VAL A 73 10.71 -5.71 -5.72
N ASP A 74 10.24 -6.92 -5.47
CA ASP A 74 8.84 -7.14 -5.11
C ASP A 74 8.68 -6.87 -3.62
N HIS A 75 8.31 -5.65 -3.28
CA HIS A 75 8.23 -5.18 -1.90
C HIS A 75 7.04 -5.76 -1.12
N LEU A 76 6.13 -6.43 -1.79
CA LEU A 76 4.96 -7.03 -1.15
C LEU A 76 4.95 -8.55 -1.26
N ALA A 77 6.04 -9.12 -1.75
CA ALA A 77 6.08 -10.56 -2.05
C ALA A 77 5.74 -11.43 -0.84
N VAL A 78 6.30 -11.11 0.32
CA VAL A 78 6.07 -11.92 1.52
C VAL A 78 4.62 -11.81 1.97
N ASP A 79 4.07 -10.59 2.00
CA ASP A 79 2.70 -10.39 2.43
C ASP A 79 1.72 -11.05 1.47
N ARG A 80 1.99 -10.99 0.18
CA ARG A 80 1.15 -11.63 -0.82
C ARG A 80 1.20 -13.16 -0.71
N LYS A 81 2.40 -13.70 -0.50
CA LYS A 81 2.56 -15.13 -0.36
C LYS A 81 1.85 -15.67 0.86
N GLU A 82 1.84 -14.90 1.94
CA GLU A 82 1.19 -15.31 3.17
C GLU A 82 -0.30 -15.00 3.17
N GLY A 83 -0.81 -14.40 2.11
CA GLY A 83 -2.24 -14.06 2.02
C GLY A 83 -2.65 -12.90 2.89
N ALA A 84 -1.70 -12.12 3.40
CA ALA A 84 -2.04 -10.99 4.27
C ALA A 84 -2.53 -9.77 3.48
N LEU A 85 -1.95 -9.51 2.32
CA LEU A 85 -2.36 -8.35 1.52
C LEU A 85 -3.46 -8.80 0.55
N LEU A 86 -4.68 -8.33 0.77
CA LEU A 86 -5.85 -8.77 0.02
C LEU A 86 -6.21 -7.83 -1.13
N ALA A 87 -6.03 -6.54 -0.97
CA ALA A 87 -6.35 -5.55 -1.98
C ALA A 87 -5.55 -4.28 -1.73
N ILE A 88 -5.21 -3.57 -2.80
CA ILE A 88 -4.45 -2.33 -2.67
C ILE A 88 -5.01 -1.29 -3.62
N ALA A 89 -5.21 -0.08 -3.12
CA ALA A 89 -5.54 1.07 -3.94
C ALA A 89 -4.40 2.08 -3.84
N VAL A 90 -3.95 2.59 -4.97
CA VAL A 90 -2.89 3.58 -5.01
C VAL A 90 -3.49 4.90 -5.46
N VAL A 91 -3.34 5.94 -4.64
CA VAL A 91 -3.82 7.28 -4.94
C VAL A 91 -2.63 8.09 -5.39
N THR A 92 -2.66 8.57 -6.63
CA THR A 92 -1.55 9.33 -7.17
C THR A 92 -2.04 10.21 -8.31
N HIS A 93 -1.24 11.20 -8.69
CA HIS A 93 -1.59 12.06 -9.80
C HIS A 93 -1.30 11.39 -11.14
N ALA A 94 -1.93 11.88 -12.18
CA ALA A 94 -1.84 11.26 -13.51
C ALA A 94 -0.40 11.12 -14.02
N ASN A 95 0.47 12.08 -13.69
CA ASN A 95 1.86 12.02 -14.14
C ASN A 95 2.68 10.93 -13.44
N MET A 96 2.18 10.39 -12.32
CA MET A 96 2.85 9.30 -11.62
C MET A 96 2.20 7.95 -11.93
N MET A 97 1.03 7.96 -12.56
CA MET A 97 0.22 6.76 -12.72
C MET A 97 0.94 5.70 -13.54
N GLU A 98 1.61 6.12 -14.61
CA GLU A 98 2.34 5.20 -15.46
C GLU A 98 3.45 4.47 -14.69
N LEU A 99 4.18 5.21 -13.86
CA LEU A 99 5.25 4.62 -13.06
C LEU A 99 4.68 3.61 -12.07
N VAL A 100 3.60 3.99 -11.38
CA VAL A 100 2.97 3.13 -10.39
C VAL A 100 2.44 1.87 -11.07
N MET A 101 1.80 2.00 -12.23
CA MET A 101 1.26 0.86 -12.95
C MET A 101 2.38 -0.08 -13.42
N LYS A 102 3.47 0.46 -13.92
CA LYS A 102 4.61 -0.36 -14.31
C LYS A 102 5.17 -1.12 -13.12
N LEU A 103 5.29 -0.45 -12.00
CA LEU A 103 5.82 -1.04 -10.78
C LEU A 103 4.95 -2.22 -10.33
N TYR A 104 3.64 -2.02 -10.25
CA TYR A 104 2.75 -3.07 -9.76
C TYR A 104 2.56 -4.20 -10.76
N PHE A 105 2.42 -3.90 -12.04
CA PHE A 105 2.28 -4.96 -13.03
C PHE A 105 3.56 -5.78 -13.18
N SER A 106 4.71 -5.16 -12.97
CA SER A 106 5.97 -5.89 -13.04
C SER A 106 6.15 -6.83 -11.85
N TYR A 107 5.74 -6.39 -10.65
CA TYR A 107 6.03 -7.14 -9.44
C TYR A 107 4.88 -8.03 -8.98
N TYR A 108 3.64 -7.70 -9.37
CA TYR A 108 2.47 -8.44 -8.87
C TYR A 108 1.53 -8.82 -10.00
N PRO A 109 2.00 -9.54 -10.99
CA PRO A 109 1.12 -9.87 -12.12
C PRO A 109 -0.08 -10.73 -11.71
N GLN A 110 -0.01 -11.38 -10.56
CA GLN A 110 -1.09 -12.23 -10.08
C GLN A 110 -2.00 -11.56 -9.08
N LEU A 111 -1.68 -10.35 -8.64
CA LEU A 111 -2.53 -9.62 -7.70
C LEU A 111 -3.64 -8.96 -8.48
N SER A 112 -4.85 -9.51 -8.39
CA SER A 112 -5.95 -9.04 -9.19
C SER A 112 -6.72 -7.88 -8.58
N ARG A 113 -6.52 -7.56 -7.31
CA ARG A 113 -7.30 -6.52 -6.65
C ARG A 113 -6.43 -5.29 -6.43
N ILE A 114 -6.15 -4.60 -7.55
CA ILE A 114 -5.37 -3.37 -7.57
C ILE A 114 -6.18 -2.28 -8.25
N LYS A 115 -6.19 -1.07 -7.66
CA LYS A 115 -6.79 0.09 -8.29
C LYS A 115 -5.82 1.26 -8.19
N VAL A 116 -5.68 2.02 -9.26
CA VAL A 116 -4.92 3.26 -9.27
C VAL A 116 -5.90 4.39 -9.55
N THR A 117 -5.92 5.42 -8.72
CA THR A 117 -6.88 6.52 -8.83
C THR A 117 -6.26 7.82 -8.35
N ALA A 118 -6.82 8.94 -8.75
CA ALA A 118 -6.41 10.26 -8.26
C ALA A 118 -7.26 10.71 -7.05
N SER A 119 -8.25 9.90 -6.63
CA SER A 119 -9.16 10.30 -5.56
C SER A 119 -9.04 9.36 -4.36
N GLU A 120 -8.74 9.93 -3.20
CA GLU A 120 -8.68 9.15 -1.96
C GLU A 120 -10.02 8.52 -1.64
N ASP A 121 -11.12 9.27 -1.82
CA ASP A 121 -12.46 8.75 -1.56
C ASP A 121 -12.79 7.57 -2.45
N GLU A 122 -12.45 7.66 -3.72
CA GLU A 122 -12.68 6.57 -4.65
C GLU A 122 -11.88 5.34 -4.26
N GLY A 123 -10.63 5.53 -3.87
CA GLY A 123 -9.78 4.43 -3.42
C GLY A 123 -10.34 3.75 -2.18
N ARG A 124 -10.79 4.53 -1.19
CA ARG A 124 -11.36 4.00 0.05
C ARG A 124 -12.65 3.24 -0.21
N LYS A 125 -13.53 3.77 -1.03
CA LYS A 125 -14.79 3.11 -1.37
C LYS A 125 -14.55 1.81 -2.10
N TRP A 126 -13.61 1.81 -3.02
CA TRP A 126 -13.26 0.61 -3.76
C TRP A 126 -12.72 -0.48 -2.83
N LEU A 127 -11.83 -0.11 -1.91
CA LEU A 127 -11.28 -1.08 -0.95
C LEU A 127 -12.36 -1.65 -0.03
N THR A 128 -13.30 -0.82 0.42
CA THR A 128 -14.42 -1.29 1.23
C THR A 128 -15.23 -2.32 0.45
N ALA A 129 -15.52 -2.05 -0.82
CA ALA A 129 -16.27 -2.97 -1.66
C ALA A 129 -15.50 -4.28 -1.87
N GLN A 130 -14.19 -4.23 -2.03
CA GLN A 130 -13.38 -5.43 -2.19
C GLN A 130 -13.41 -6.29 -0.93
N MET A 131 -13.31 -5.66 0.24
CA MET A 131 -13.32 -6.40 1.49
C MET A 131 -14.68 -7.02 1.76
N GLU A 132 -15.78 -6.34 1.39
CA GLU A 132 -17.12 -6.91 1.49
C GLU A 132 -17.28 -8.12 0.58
N GLU A 133 -16.77 -8.01 -0.64
CA GLU A 133 -16.84 -9.10 -1.59
C GLU A 133 -16.05 -10.31 -1.10
N LEU A 134 -14.84 -10.08 -0.58
CA LEU A 134 -14.01 -11.15 -0.04
C LEU A 134 -14.65 -11.82 1.17
N SER A 135 -15.32 -11.05 2.01
CA SER A 135 -15.98 -11.62 3.17
C SER A 135 -17.19 -12.47 2.78
N ARG A 136 -17.87 -12.13 1.67
CA ARG A 136 -19.02 -12.93 1.21
C ARG A 136 -18.58 -14.25 0.55
N THR A 137 -17.44 -14.25 -0.09
CA THR A 137 -17.01 -15.44 -0.82
C THR A 137 -16.10 -16.33 0.00
N GLY A 138 -15.60 -15.84 1.06
CA GLY A 138 -14.64 -16.55 1.83
C GLY A 138 -15.01 -16.87 3.17
#